data_e7aac0c17e6324f3916a72d84f9c05c6
#
_entry.id   e7aac0c17e6324f3916a72d84f9c05c6
#
_cell.length_a   1.000
_cell.length_b   1.000
_cell.length_c   1.000
_cell.angle_alpha   90.00
_cell.angle_beta   90.00
_cell.angle_gamma   90.00
#
_symmetry.space_group_name_H-M   'P 1'
#
loop_
_entity.id
_entity.type
_entity.pdbx_description
1 polymer ?
#
loop_
_entity_poly.entity_id
_entity_poly.type
_entity_poly.pdbx_seq_one_letter_code
_entity_poly.pdbx_strand_id
1 'polypeptide(L)'
;MNELDAAGIKDPLLRASYEECKRLNSLHGKTYYLATLLLPAHKRPFVHALYGFARYADEIVDDLASTLSDKQKAEHLKSWGDSVLASISTGISTDHVGAALIDTVRRFNIPQQHFVDFLHSMTMDLTVGTYKTYEDLMEYVYGSAAVIGLQMVPILGPLSDEAYEPAKKLGIAFQLANFIRDVGEDLDRGRIYLPLDELAQFGVDQEMLYARKLTPEIIAALKFK
;
A
#
# COMPACT_ATOMS: atom_id res chain seq x y z
N MET A 1 -22.58 -17.43 9.57
CA MET A 1 -21.53 -17.26 10.61
C MET A 1 -20.83 -15.95 10.32
N ASN A 2 -20.72 -15.07 11.32
CA ASN A 2 -19.97 -13.81 11.17
C ASN A 2 -18.50 -14.14 10.89
N GLU A 3 -17.82 -13.33 10.06
CA GLU A 3 -16.42 -13.58 9.69
C GLU A 3 -15.46 -13.53 10.88
N LEU A 4 -15.74 -12.73 11.93
CA LEU A 4 -14.95 -12.72 13.17
C LEU A 4 -15.13 -14.02 13.96
N ASP A 5 -16.34 -14.60 13.99
CA ASP A 5 -16.58 -15.90 14.60
C ASP A 5 -15.84 -17.00 13.83
N ALA A 6 -15.88 -16.93 12.48
CA ALA A 6 -15.15 -17.87 11.63
C ALA A 6 -13.63 -17.78 11.80
N ALA A 7 -13.11 -16.58 12.09
CA ALA A 7 -11.70 -16.32 12.38
C ALA A 7 -11.28 -16.63 13.83
N GLY A 8 -12.23 -17.02 14.70
CA GLY A 8 -11.96 -17.31 16.12
C GLY A 8 -11.64 -16.09 16.97
N ILE A 9 -12.05 -14.89 16.53
CA ILE A 9 -11.84 -13.63 17.25
C ILE A 9 -12.98 -13.43 18.24
N LYS A 10 -12.69 -13.65 19.54
CA LYS A 10 -13.70 -13.66 20.61
C LYS A 10 -13.67 -12.41 21.49
N ASP A 11 -12.48 -11.82 21.69
CA ASP A 11 -12.33 -10.64 22.53
C ASP A 11 -13.14 -9.46 22.00
N PRO A 12 -14.01 -8.81 22.79
CA PRO A 12 -14.91 -7.76 22.30
C PRO A 12 -14.17 -6.52 21.79
N LEU A 13 -13.04 -6.13 22.40
CA LEU A 13 -12.26 -4.97 22.00
C LEU A 13 -11.54 -5.24 20.68
N LEU A 14 -11.00 -6.44 20.55
CA LEU A 14 -10.35 -6.85 19.31
C LEU A 14 -11.37 -6.99 18.17
N ARG A 15 -12.57 -7.46 18.44
CA ARG A 15 -13.68 -7.49 17.45
C ARG A 15 -14.00 -6.09 16.94
N ALA A 16 -14.14 -5.12 17.86
CA ALA A 16 -14.39 -3.73 17.48
C ALA A 16 -13.25 -3.17 16.59
N SER A 17 -12.01 -3.55 16.87
CA SER A 17 -10.84 -3.17 16.07
C SER A 17 -10.89 -3.72 14.64
N TYR A 18 -11.24 -4.97 14.46
CA TYR A 18 -11.40 -5.56 13.13
C TYR A 18 -12.61 -5.01 12.37
N GLU A 19 -13.72 -4.71 13.06
CA GLU A 19 -14.89 -4.06 12.43
C GLU A 19 -14.53 -2.65 11.95
N GLU A 20 -13.71 -1.90 12.67
CA GLU A 20 -13.23 -0.60 12.20
C GLU A 20 -12.34 -0.75 10.96
N CYS A 21 -11.40 -1.69 10.93
CA CYS A 21 -10.60 -1.98 9.73
C CYS A 21 -11.47 -2.37 8.53
N LYS A 22 -12.52 -3.18 8.76
CA LYS A 22 -13.48 -3.55 7.73
C LYS A 22 -14.27 -2.34 7.23
N ARG A 23 -14.69 -1.45 8.13
CA ARG A 23 -15.38 -0.21 7.78
C ARG A 23 -14.51 0.65 6.87
N LEU A 24 -13.24 0.84 7.23
CA LEU A 24 -12.28 1.59 6.41
C LEU A 24 -12.11 0.96 5.02
N ASN A 25 -11.95 -0.37 4.95
CA ASN A 25 -11.82 -1.05 3.68
C ASN A 25 -13.09 -0.92 2.81
N SER A 26 -14.28 -1.06 3.40
CA SER A 26 -15.54 -0.93 2.65
C SER A 26 -15.79 0.48 2.15
N LEU A 27 -15.35 1.50 2.88
CA LEU A 27 -15.56 2.91 2.56
C LEU A 27 -14.58 3.42 1.48
N HIS A 28 -13.31 3.10 1.62
CA HIS A 28 -12.24 3.67 0.80
C HIS A 28 -11.70 2.68 -0.25
N GLY A 29 -11.74 1.38 0.00
CA GLY A 29 -11.18 0.34 -0.84
C GLY A 29 -12.22 -0.48 -1.61
N LYS A 30 -13.18 0.15 -2.27
CA LYS A 30 -14.36 -0.54 -2.87
C LYS A 30 -14.00 -1.80 -3.65
N THR A 31 -13.02 -1.74 -4.55
CA THR A 31 -12.56 -2.89 -5.36
C THR A 31 -11.86 -3.93 -4.50
N TYR A 32 -10.99 -3.51 -3.59
CA TYR A 32 -10.28 -4.41 -2.66
C TYR A 32 -11.24 -5.06 -1.68
N TYR A 33 -12.24 -4.32 -1.19
CA TYR A 33 -13.29 -4.88 -0.34
C TYR A 33 -14.07 -5.98 -1.04
N LEU A 34 -14.52 -5.74 -2.29
CA LEU A 34 -15.22 -6.76 -3.07
C LEU A 34 -14.34 -7.99 -3.34
N ALA A 35 -13.06 -7.79 -3.66
CA ALA A 35 -12.12 -8.89 -3.82
C ALA A 35 -11.93 -9.67 -2.52
N THR A 36 -11.87 -8.99 -1.36
CA THR A 36 -11.77 -9.63 -0.05
C THR A 36 -12.99 -10.52 0.24
N LEU A 37 -14.18 -10.16 -0.22
CA LEU A 37 -15.38 -10.98 -0.04
C LEU A 37 -15.34 -12.32 -0.80
N LEU A 38 -14.45 -12.49 -1.77
CA LEU A 38 -14.21 -13.77 -2.45
C LEU A 38 -13.38 -14.75 -1.60
N LEU A 39 -12.69 -14.25 -0.58
CA LEU A 39 -11.91 -15.09 0.33
C LEU A 39 -12.82 -15.84 1.31
N PRO A 40 -12.37 -16.97 1.86
CA PRO A 40 -13.04 -17.65 2.98
C PRO A 40 -13.27 -16.68 4.15
N ALA A 41 -14.44 -16.74 4.78
CA ALA A 41 -14.85 -15.80 5.82
C ALA A 41 -13.80 -15.63 6.94
N HIS A 42 -13.14 -16.72 7.34
CA HIS A 42 -12.14 -16.70 8.41
C HIS A 42 -10.84 -15.97 8.07
N LYS A 43 -10.59 -15.62 6.79
CA LYS A 43 -9.40 -14.88 6.34
C LYS A 43 -9.64 -13.38 6.21
N ARG A 44 -10.88 -12.98 5.96
CA ARG A 44 -11.25 -11.59 5.64
C ARG A 44 -10.85 -10.57 6.70
N PRO A 45 -11.05 -10.82 8.02
CA PRO A 45 -10.69 -9.83 9.04
C PRO A 45 -9.22 -9.42 8.98
N PHE A 46 -8.32 -10.36 8.70
CA PHE A 46 -6.88 -10.11 8.65
C PHE A 46 -6.47 -9.29 7.42
N VAL A 47 -7.15 -9.48 6.30
CA VAL A 47 -6.99 -8.64 5.10
C VAL A 47 -7.48 -7.21 5.37
N HIS A 48 -8.62 -7.08 6.08
CA HIS A 48 -9.12 -5.76 6.48
C HIS A 48 -8.14 -5.04 7.42
N ALA A 49 -7.44 -5.75 8.32
CA ALA A 49 -6.44 -5.16 9.21
C ALA A 49 -5.22 -4.61 8.43
N LEU A 50 -4.70 -5.37 7.45
CA LEU A 50 -3.62 -4.88 6.57
C LEU A 50 -4.07 -3.66 5.77
N TYR A 51 -5.28 -3.69 5.22
CA TYR A 51 -5.84 -2.54 4.52
C TYR A 51 -5.97 -1.31 5.43
N GLY A 52 -6.46 -1.48 6.66
CA GLY A 52 -6.59 -0.39 7.63
C GLY A 52 -5.27 0.31 7.91
N PHE A 53 -4.21 -0.46 8.09
CA PHE A 53 -2.86 0.05 8.26
C PHE A 53 -2.38 0.85 7.04
N ALA A 54 -2.47 0.24 5.85
CA ALA A 54 -2.02 0.88 4.62
C ALA A 54 -2.82 2.16 4.33
N ARG A 55 -4.14 2.13 4.52
CA ARG A 55 -5.00 3.27 4.30
C ARG A 55 -4.71 4.45 5.24
N TYR A 56 -4.38 4.17 6.51
CA TYR A 56 -4.06 5.22 7.46
C TYR A 56 -2.76 5.95 7.09
N ALA A 57 -1.74 5.21 6.67
CA ALA A 57 -0.50 5.80 6.16
C ALA A 57 -0.74 6.65 4.90
N ASP A 58 -1.53 6.13 3.97
CA ASP A 58 -1.94 6.79 2.73
C ASP A 58 -2.70 8.11 3.01
N GLU A 59 -3.61 8.12 4.00
CA GLU A 59 -4.32 9.35 4.40
C GLU A 59 -3.39 10.43 4.93
N ILE A 60 -2.33 10.07 5.68
CA ILE A 60 -1.34 11.07 6.14
C ILE A 60 -0.63 11.71 4.94
N VAL A 61 -0.30 10.92 3.92
CA VAL A 61 0.46 11.36 2.75
C VAL A 61 -0.42 12.16 1.78
N ASP A 62 -1.58 11.62 1.44
CA ASP A 62 -2.40 12.04 0.30
C ASP A 62 -3.58 12.97 0.66
N ASP A 63 -3.77 13.32 1.95
CA ASP A 63 -4.84 14.25 2.34
C ASP A 63 -4.60 15.64 1.72
N LEU A 64 -5.31 15.91 0.63
CA LEU A 64 -5.30 17.19 -0.07
C LEU A 64 -6.01 18.31 0.70
N ALA A 65 -6.86 17.97 1.68
CA ALA A 65 -7.52 18.95 2.55
C ALA A 65 -6.63 19.34 3.73
N SER A 66 -5.53 18.64 3.96
CA SER A 66 -4.58 18.92 5.02
C SER A 66 -3.88 20.27 4.79
N THR A 67 -3.79 21.06 5.84
CA THR A 67 -3.00 22.30 5.86
C THR A 67 -1.53 22.07 6.23
N LEU A 68 -1.14 20.83 6.46
CA LEU A 68 0.22 20.45 6.81
C LEU A 68 1.15 20.54 5.60
N SER A 69 2.35 21.05 5.81
CA SER A 69 3.44 20.94 4.81
C SER A 69 3.93 19.50 4.70
N ASP A 70 4.58 19.14 3.56
CA ASP A 70 5.14 17.81 3.37
C ASP A 70 6.10 17.40 4.49
N LYS A 71 6.87 18.35 5.01
CA LYS A 71 7.72 18.14 6.20
C LYS A 71 6.92 17.72 7.43
N GLN A 72 5.80 18.41 7.70
CA GLN A 72 4.93 18.08 8.85
C GLN A 72 4.22 16.74 8.63
N LYS A 73 3.80 16.43 7.39
CA LYS A 73 3.26 15.11 7.03
C LYS A 73 4.30 14.01 7.25
N ALA A 74 5.57 14.24 6.84
CA ALA A 74 6.67 13.29 7.05
C ALA A 74 6.96 13.06 8.55
N GLU A 75 6.96 14.12 9.36
CA GLU A 75 7.11 14.02 10.82
C GLU A 75 5.95 13.24 11.46
N HIS A 76 4.72 13.50 11.00
CA HIS A 76 3.52 12.77 11.47
C HIS A 76 3.57 11.29 11.05
N LEU A 77 3.86 11.00 9.79
CA LEU A 77 4.01 9.63 9.29
C LEU A 77 5.09 8.86 10.05
N LYS A 78 6.24 9.52 10.30
CA LYS A 78 7.32 8.91 11.09
C LYS A 78 6.88 8.62 12.52
N SER A 79 6.29 9.58 13.21
CA SER A 79 5.85 9.41 14.60
C SER A 79 4.80 8.30 14.74
N TRP A 80 3.83 8.28 13.83
CA TRP A 80 2.83 7.23 13.79
C TRP A 80 3.45 5.87 13.43
N GLY A 81 4.31 5.81 12.42
CA GLY A 81 5.01 4.60 12.01
C GLY A 81 5.86 4.01 13.13
N ASP A 82 6.65 4.84 13.82
CA ASP A 82 7.44 4.42 14.99
C ASP A 82 6.55 3.82 16.08
N SER A 83 5.37 4.42 16.34
CA SER A 83 4.39 3.91 17.29
C SER A 83 3.82 2.55 16.87
N VAL A 84 3.49 2.36 15.59
CA VAL A 84 3.00 1.08 15.06
C VAL A 84 4.07 0.01 15.17
N LEU A 85 5.31 0.29 14.78
CA LEU A 85 6.42 -0.66 14.84
C LEU A 85 6.74 -1.05 16.30
N ALA A 86 6.72 -0.10 17.22
CA ALA A 86 6.84 -0.35 18.66
C ALA A 86 5.68 -1.25 19.16
N SER A 87 4.46 -0.98 18.70
CA SER A 87 3.27 -1.76 19.04
C SER A 87 3.34 -3.19 18.51
N ILE A 88 3.85 -3.42 17.30
CA ILE A 88 4.12 -4.77 16.77
C ILE A 88 5.11 -5.52 17.68
N SER A 89 6.18 -4.84 18.08
CA SER A 89 7.23 -5.43 18.93
C SER A 89 6.72 -5.77 20.34
N THR A 90 6.00 -4.85 20.98
CA THR A 90 5.48 -5.00 22.35
C THR A 90 4.20 -5.82 22.42
N GLY A 91 3.38 -5.76 21.37
CA GLY A 91 2.06 -6.39 21.30
C GLY A 91 0.95 -5.59 21.95
N ILE A 92 1.16 -4.32 22.17
CA ILE A 92 0.18 -3.43 22.80
C ILE A 92 -0.08 -2.25 21.85
N SER A 93 -1.35 -1.99 21.55
CA SER A 93 -1.79 -0.79 20.84
C SER A 93 -2.88 -0.08 21.62
N THR A 94 -2.93 1.22 21.47
CA THR A 94 -3.95 2.11 22.04
C THR A 94 -5.05 2.47 21.04
N ASP A 95 -4.87 2.13 19.77
CA ASP A 95 -5.86 2.39 18.71
C ASP A 95 -6.39 1.09 18.08
N HIS A 96 -7.56 1.18 17.45
CA HIS A 96 -8.23 0.03 16.86
C HIS A 96 -7.47 -0.58 15.67
N VAL A 97 -6.94 0.24 14.77
CA VAL A 97 -6.22 -0.26 13.59
C VAL A 97 -4.96 -1.00 14.02
N GLY A 98 -4.18 -0.40 14.94
CA GLY A 98 -2.99 -1.00 15.51
C GLY A 98 -3.30 -2.32 16.24
N ALA A 99 -4.39 -2.40 17.03
CA ALA A 99 -4.74 -3.63 17.74
C ALA A 99 -5.08 -4.79 16.77
N ALA A 100 -5.87 -4.54 15.72
CA ALA A 100 -6.17 -5.53 14.70
C ALA A 100 -4.93 -5.94 13.90
N LEU A 101 -4.05 -4.98 13.59
CA LEU A 101 -2.79 -5.23 12.89
C LEU A 101 -1.87 -6.14 13.71
N ILE A 102 -1.66 -5.83 15.00
CA ILE A 102 -0.78 -6.62 15.90
C ILE A 102 -1.27 -8.06 16.01
N ASP A 103 -2.57 -8.26 16.22
CA ASP A 103 -3.15 -9.61 16.27
C ASP A 103 -2.89 -10.36 14.95
N THR A 104 -3.10 -9.68 13.81
CA THR A 104 -2.85 -10.24 12.47
C THR A 104 -1.37 -10.60 12.30
N VAL A 105 -0.46 -9.68 12.59
CA VAL A 105 0.99 -9.88 12.46
C VAL A 105 1.46 -11.09 13.28
N ARG A 106 0.98 -11.20 14.52
CA ARG A 106 1.35 -12.30 15.43
C ARG A 106 0.77 -13.64 14.99
N ARG A 107 -0.49 -13.68 14.57
CA ARG A 107 -1.13 -14.92 14.11
C ARG A 107 -0.46 -15.54 12.90
N PHE A 108 0.03 -14.71 12.01
CA PHE A 108 0.58 -15.15 10.72
C PHE A 108 2.11 -15.01 10.64
N ASN A 109 2.77 -14.59 11.74
CA ASN A 109 4.22 -14.37 11.79
C ASN A 109 4.71 -13.47 10.65
N ILE A 110 3.96 -12.40 10.32
CA ILE A 110 4.35 -11.48 9.26
C ILE A 110 5.60 -10.71 9.71
N PRO A 111 6.70 -10.71 8.92
CA PRO A 111 7.92 -9.99 9.28
C PRO A 111 7.67 -8.49 9.45
N GLN A 112 8.13 -7.94 10.58
CA GLN A 112 8.03 -6.50 10.86
C GLN A 112 8.73 -5.66 9.78
N GLN A 113 9.77 -6.19 9.14
CA GLN A 113 10.48 -5.52 8.07
C GLN A 113 9.56 -5.07 6.92
N HIS A 114 8.51 -5.84 6.59
CA HIS A 114 7.56 -5.46 5.55
C HIS A 114 6.80 -4.16 5.87
N PHE A 115 6.59 -3.86 7.15
CA PHE A 115 5.96 -2.61 7.59
C PHE A 115 6.96 -1.45 7.59
N VAL A 116 8.21 -1.71 7.91
CA VAL A 116 9.31 -0.74 7.78
C VAL A 116 9.48 -0.31 6.32
N ASP A 117 9.55 -1.29 5.41
CA ASP A 117 9.73 -1.03 3.97
C ASP A 117 8.53 -0.27 3.38
N PHE A 118 7.31 -0.61 3.81
CA PHE A 118 6.10 0.12 3.40
C PHE A 118 6.13 1.58 3.87
N LEU A 119 6.44 1.84 5.14
CA LEU A 119 6.53 3.20 5.69
C LEU A 119 7.64 4.03 5.03
N HIS A 120 8.74 3.38 4.66
CA HIS A 120 9.80 4.02 3.87
C HIS A 120 9.26 4.52 2.52
N SER A 121 8.56 3.67 1.76
CA SER A 121 7.95 4.07 0.49
C SER A 121 6.91 5.18 0.66
N MET A 122 6.10 5.16 1.71
CA MET A 122 5.16 6.25 2.01
C MET A 122 5.89 7.58 2.30
N THR A 123 7.07 7.52 2.90
CA THR A 123 7.92 8.71 3.10
C THR A 123 8.48 9.22 1.77
N MET A 124 8.81 8.33 0.82
CA MET A 124 9.27 8.72 -0.51
C MET A 124 8.21 9.53 -1.26
N ASP A 125 6.93 9.22 -1.13
CA ASP A 125 5.83 9.97 -1.75
C ASP A 125 5.76 11.45 -1.31
N LEU A 126 6.34 11.79 -0.15
CA LEU A 126 6.41 13.16 0.33
C LEU A 126 7.67 13.91 -0.15
N THR A 127 8.66 13.20 -0.70
CA THR A 127 9.98 13.78 -0.98
C THR A 127 10.47 13.53 -2.41
N VAL A 128 9.95 12.51 -3.09
CA VAL A 128 10.38 12.09 -4.42
C VAL A 128 9.23 12.28 -5.41
N GLY A 129 9.34 13.28 -6.27
CA GLY A 129 8.33 13.55 -7.31
C GLY A 129 8.58 12.81 -8.62
N THR A 130 9.80 12.32 -8.88
CA THR A 130 10.18 11.66 -10.13
C THR A 130 11.23 10.59 -9.91
N TYR A 131 11.27 9.59 -10.77
CA TYR A 131 12.26 8.51 -10.76
C TYR A 131 13.10 8.57 -12.03
N LYS A 132 14.42 8.57 -11.87
CA LYS A 132 15.34 8.70 -13.00
C LYS A 132 15.40 7.40 -13.81
N THR A 133 15.49 6.26 -13.12
CA THR A 133 15.63 4.93 -13.70
C THR A 133 14.55 3.97 -13.18
N TYR A 134 14.41 2.82 -13.83
CA TYR A 134 13.55 1.74 -13.36
C TYR A 134 13.98 1.21 -11.99
N GLU A 135 15.28 1.14 -11.73
CA GLU A 135 15.83 0.72 -10.44
C GLU A 135 15.44 1.67 -9.33
N ASP A 136 15.50 2.99 -9.56
CA ASP A 136 15.05 4.01 -8.59
C ASP A 136 13.55 3.84 -8.28
N LEU A 137 12.74 3.58 -9.31
CA LEU A 137 11.31 3.30 -9.13
C LEU A 137 11.09 2.02 -8.33
N MET A 138 11.89 0.97 -8.56
CA MET A 138 11.74 -0.32 -7.86
C MET A 138 12.01 -0.22 -6.36
N GLU A 139 12.82 0.72 -5.88
CA GLU A 139 12.96 1.01 -4.46
C GLU A 139 11.62 1.39 -3.84
N TYR A 140 10.90 2.31 -4.48
CA TYR A 140 9.55 2.71 -4.07
C TYR A 140 8.53 1.56 -4.20
N VAL A 141 8.50 0.88 -5.34
CA VAL A 141 7.52 -0.18 -5.63
C VAL A 141 7.71 -1.38 -4.72
N TYR A 142 8.93 -1.64 -4.25
CA TYR A 142 9.17 -2.72 -3.30
C TYR A 142 8.36 -2.51 -2.01
N GLY A 143 8.46 -1.35 -1.38
CA GLY A 143 7.72 -1.09 -0.14
C GLY A 143 6.24 -0.78 -0.37
N SER A 144 5.87 -0.05 -1.44
CA SER A 144 4.47 0.33 -1.67
C SER A 144 3.59 -0.83 -2.18
N ALA A 145 4.16 -1.87 -2.78
CA ALA A 145 3.38 -2.93 -3.41
C ALA A 145 3.93 -4.35 -3.22
N ALA A 146 5.24 -4.58 -3.41
CA ALA A 146 5.81 -5.92 -3.29
C ALA A 146 5.61 -6.50 -1.89
N VAL A 147 5.88 -5.72 -0.83
CA VAL A 147 5.69 -6.17 0.56
C VAL A 147 4.22 -6.40 0.91
N ILE A 148 3.27 -5.71 0.27
CA ILE A 148 1.84 -5.99 0.44
C ILE A 148 1.52 -7.41 -0.04
N GLY A 149 2.04 -7.80 -1.20
CA GLY A 149 1.95 -9.18 -1.67
C GLY A 149 2.52 -10.17 -0.66
N LEU A 150 3.71 -9.89 -0.13
CA LEU A 150 4.38 -10.73 0.86
C LEU A 150 3.60 -10.84 2.18
N GLN A 151 2.98 -9.76 2.66
CA GLN A 151 2.12 -9.76 3.85
C GLN A 151 0.85 -10.61 3.67
N MET A 152 0.32 -10.65 2.44
CA MET A 152 -0.88 -11.42 2.12
C MET A 152 -0.65 -12.93 2.10
N VAL A 153 0.54 -13.39 1.69
CA VAL A 153 0.83 -14.83 1.51
C VAL A 153 0.51 -15.66 2.74
N PRO A 154 1.01 -15.36 3.95
CA PRO A 154 0.74 -16.19 5.13
C PRO A 154 -0.75 -16.20 5.52
N ILE A 155 -1.50 -15.11 5.29
CA ILE A 155 -2.94 -15.06 5.52
C ILE A 155 -3.68 -15.98 4.55
N LEU A 156 -3.25 -16.02 3.30
CA LEU A 156 -3.84 -16.89 2.29
C LEU A 156 -3.55 -18.37 2.52
N GLY A 157 -2.51 -18.69 3.30
CA GLY A 157 -2.11 -20.06 3.63
C GLY A 157 -1.48 -20.75 2.43
N PRO A 158 -0.24 -20.42 2.09
CA PRO A 158 0.45 -20.98 0.94
C PRO A 158 0.71 -22.48 1.13
N LEU A 159 0.79 -23.23 0.02
CA LEU A 159 1.16 -24.66 0.05
C LEU A 159 2.67 -24.87 0.22
N SER A 160 3.46 -23.89 -0.19
CA SER A 160 4.91 -23.85 -0.04
C SER A 160 5.43 -22.42 -0.01
N ASP A 161 6.68 -22.24 0.41
CA ASP A 161 7.36 -20.93 0.43
C ASP A 161 7.60 -20.38 -1.00
N GLU A 162 7.50 -21.24 -2.02
CA GLU A 162 7.58 -20.80 -3.41
C GLU A 162 6.50 -19.78 -3.80
N ALA A 163 5.42 -19.66 -3.01
CA ALA A 163 4.35 -18.70 -3.25
C ALA A 163 4.77 -17.22 -3.01
N TYR A 164 5.83 -16.98 -2.23
CA TYR A 164 6.24 -15.60 -1.88
C TYR A 164 6.76 -14.82 -3.09
N GLU A 165 7.61 -15.42 -3.92
CA GLU A 165 8.17 -14.71 -5.07
C GLU A 165 7.13 -14.37 -6.14
N PRO A 166 6.19 -15.26 -6.54
CA PRO A 166 5.07 -14.88 -7.38
C PRO A 166 4.16 -13.80 -6.78
N ALA A 167 3.89 -13.83 -5.48
CA ALA A 167 3.06 -12.82 -4.82
C ALA A 167 3.73 -11.43 -4.83
N LYS A 168 5.03 -11.38 -4.58
CA LYS A 168 5.85 -10.17 -4.73
C LYS A 168 5.77 -9.61 -6.14
N LYS A 169 5.99 -10.45 -7.17
CA LYS A 169 5.91 -10.04 -8.57
C LYS A 169 4.51 -9.55 -8.96
N LEU A 170 3.46 -10.20 -8.43
CA LEU A 170 2.09 -9.76 -8.67
C LEU A 170 1.81 -8.38 -8.06
N GLY A 171 2.30 -8.12 -6.86
CA GLY A 171 2.23 -6.79 -6.23
C GLY A 171 2.89 -5.73 -7.11
N ILE A 172 4.12 -5.98 -7.58
CA ILE A 172 4.84 -5.10 -8.49
C ILE A 172 4.03 -4.85 -9.77
N ALA A 173 3.53 -5.91 -10.41
CA ALA A 173 2.77 -5.79 -11.65
C ALA A 173 1.49 -4.95 -11.48
N PHE A 174 0.77 -5.11 -10.37
CA PHE A 174 -0.40 -4.27 -10.08
C PHE A 174 -0.04 -2.81 -9.88
N GLN A 175 1.08 -2.53 -9.22
CA GLN A 175 1.52 -1.14 -9.02
C GLN A 175 1.96 -0.47 -10.33
N LEU A 176 2.69 -1.18 -11.18
CA LEU A 176 3.04 -0.68 -12.50
C LEU A 176 1.79 -0.42 -13.36
N ALA A 177 0.79 -1.29 -13.31
CA ALA A 177 -0.48 -1.08 -13.98
C ALA A 177 -1.24 0.14 -13.42
N ASN A 178 -1.19 0.39 -12.11
CA ASN A 178 -1.75 1.59 -11.50
C ASN A 178 -1.07 2.85 -12.02
N PHE A 179 0.26 2.91 -12.09
CA PHE A 179 0.98 4.06 -12.63
C PHE A 179 0.61 4.38 -14.08
N ILE A 180 0.37 3.36 -14.91
CA ILE A 180 -0.08 3.57 -16.30
C ILE A 180 -1.51 4.11 -16.33
N ARG A 181 -2.39 3.61 -15.46
CA ARG A 181 -3.80 4.05 -15.38
C ARG A 181 -3.93 5.47 -14.86
N ASP A 182 -3.14 5.82 -13.85
CA ASP A 182 -3.35 7.00 -13.01
C ASP A 182 -2.42 8.17 -13.38
N VAL A 183 -1.67 8.10 -14.51
CA VAL A 183 -0.73 9.15 -14.96
C VAL A 183 -1.31 10.56 -14.82
N GLY A 184 -2.60 10.76 -15.20
CA GLY A 184 -3.24 12.06 -15.10
C GLY A 184 -3.42 12.55 -13.66
N GLU A 185 -3.81 11.68 -12.74
CA GLU A 185 -4.00 11.99 -11.32
C GLU A 185 -2.65 12.20 -10.63
N ASP A 186 -1.65 11.40 -10.98
CA ASP A 186 -0.29 11.53 -10.42
C ASP A 186 0.35 12.87 -10.79
N LEU A 187 0.14 13.34 -12.03
CA LEU A 187 0.57 14.67 -12.47
C LEU A 187 -0.14 15.80 -11.71
N ASP A 188 -1.41 15.64 -11.28
CA ASP A 188 -2.11 16.62 -10.43
C ASP A 188 -1.45 16.74 -9.06
N ARG A 189 -0.79 15.67 -8.59
CA ARG A 189 -0.04 15.61 -7.34
C ARG A 189 1.43 15.98 -7.49
N GLY A 190 1.87 16.34 -8.71
CA GLY A 190 3.26 16.66 -9.03
C GLY A 190 4.17 15.44 -9.07
N ARG A 191 3.62 14.25 -9.33
CA ARG A 191 4.36 12.97 -9.33
C ARG A 191 4.42 12.37 -10.73
N ILE A 192 5.58 11.81 -11.09
CA ILE A 192 5.79 11.03 -12.31
C ILE A 192 6.46 9.72 -11.91
N TYR A 193 5.70 8.63 -11.88
CA TYR A 193 6.21 7.30 -11.54
C TYR A 193 6.85 6.57 -12.72
N LEU A 194 6.63 7.03 -13.96
CA LEU A 194 7.30 6.44 -15.12
C LEU A 194 8.77 6.87 -15.14
N PRO A 195 9.75 5.93 -15.28
CA PRO A 195 11.17 6.27 -15.29
C PRO A 195 11.52 7.24 -16.41
N LEU A 196 12.22 8.33 -16.06
CA LEU A 196 12.52 9.41 -17.00
C LEU A 196 13.44 8.98 -18.14
N ASP A 197 14.38 8.07 -17.89
CA ASP A 197 15.28 7.51 -18.90
C ASP A 197 14.55 6.65 -19.93
N GLU A 198 13.51 5.92 -19.50
CA GLU A 198 12.66 5.14 -20.40
C GLU A 198 11.74 6.06 -21.23
N LEU A 199 11.15 7.08 -20.62
CA LEU A 199 10.37 8.10 -21.33
C LEU A 199 11.20 8.78 -22.41
N ALA A 200 12.47 9.12 -22.08
CA ALA A 200 13.39 9.75 -23.02
C ALA A 200 13.72 8.88 -24.25
N GLN A 201 13.68 7.54 -24.14
CA GLN A 201 13.88 6.64 -25.29
C GLN A 201 12.78 6.82 -26.35
N PHE A 202 11.60 7.29 -25.96
CA PHE A 202 10.48 7.62 -26.86
C PHE A 202 10.40 9.11 -27.21
N GLY A 203 11.39 9.92 -26.79
CA GLY A 203 11.38 11.35 -26.96
C GLY A 203 10.37 12.09 -26.10
N VAL A 204 9.91 11.47 -25.00
CA VAL A 204 8.97 12.07 -24.05
C VAL A 204 9.75 12.69 -22.89
N ASP A 205 9.47 13.96 -22.62
CA ASP A 205 9.97 14.68 -21.45
C ASP A 205 8.82 15.02 -20.47
N GLN A 206 9.17 15.62 -19.34
CA GLN A 206 8.22 15.98 -18.30
C GLN A 206 7.22 17.07 -18.77
N GLU A 207 7.68 18.03 -19.59
CA GLU A 207 6.84 19.12 -20.09
C GLU A 207 5.72 18.55 -20.99
N MET A 208 6.04 17.56 -21.82
CA MET A 208 5.07 16.86 -22.65
C MET A 208 3.99 16.16 -21.81
N LEU A 209 4.36 15.54 -20.69
CA LEU A 209 3.40 14.91 -19.76
C LEU A 209 2.50 15.97 -19.10
N TYR A 210 3.08 17.06 -18.60
CA TYR A 210 2.32 18.15 -17.99
C TYR A 210 1.43 18.92 -19.00
N ALA A 211 1.78 18.90 -20.30
CA ALA A 211 0.92 19.46 -21.35
C ALA A 211 -0.40 18.67 -21.54
N ARG A 212 -0.50 17.46 -20.98
CA ARG A 212 -1.70 16.57 -20.96
C ARG A 212 -2.29 16.31 -22.35
N LYS A 213 -1.45 16.28 -23.37
CA LYS A 213 -1.84 15.93 -24.74
C LYS A 213 -1.27 14.56 -25.08
N LEU A 214 -2.15 13.63 -25.42
CA LEU A 214 -1.75 12.30 -25.89
C LEU A 214 -1.11 12.45 -27.28
N THR A 215 0.23 12.37 -27.32
CA THR A 215 1.00 12.33 -28.56
C THR A 215 1.33 10.88 -28.94
N PRO A 216 1.71 10.60 -30.21
CA PRO A 216 2.17 9.27 -30.60
C PRO A 216 3.32 8.74 -29.76
N GLU A 217 4.26 9.62 -29.35
CA GLU A 217 5.43 9.32 -28.52
C GLU A 217 4.98 8.86 -27.12
N ILE A 218 4.08 9.61 -26.47
CA ILE A 218 3.51 9.24 -25.16
C ILE A 218 2.77 7.91 -25.23
N ILE A 219 1.96 7.70 -26.30
CA ILE A 219 1.26 6.44 -26.51
C ILE A 219 2.26 5.28 -26.66
N ALA A 220 3.36 5.49 -27.40
CA ALA A 220 4.40 4.47 -27.57
C ALA A 220 5.10 4.14 -26.24
N ALA A 221 5.46 5.16 -25.45
CA ALA A 221 6.05 5.00 -24.13
C ALA A 221 5.15 4.23 -23.17
N LEU A 222 3.85 4.55 -23.12
CA LEU A 222 2.89 3.86 -22.24
C LEU A 222 2.61 2.41 -22.68
N LYS A 223 2.73 2.08 -23.96
CA LYS A 223 2.59 0.71 -24.47
C LYS A 223 3.82 -0.15 -24.25
N PHE A 224 4.96 0.44 -24.00
CA PHE A 224 6.22 -0.26 -23.71
C PHE A 224 6.20 -0.88 -22.31
N LYS A 225 5.44 -0.32 -21.38
CA LYS A 225 5.27 -0.79 -20.01
C LYS A 225 4.29 -1.97 -19.95
#